data_4e666f0c4fec2e2a84f7816bf92ec81b
#
_entry.id   4e666f0c4fec2e2a84f7816bf92ec81b
#
_cell.length_a   1.000
_cell.length_b   1.000
_cell.length_c   1.000
_cell.angle_alpha   90.00
_cell.angle_beta   90.00
_cell.angle_gamma   90.00
#
_symmetry.space_group_name_H-M   'P 1'
#
loop_
_entity.id
_entity.type
_entity.pdbx_description
1 polymer ?
#
loop_
_entity_poly.entity_id
_entity_poly.type
_entity_poly.pdbx_seq_one_letter_code
_entity_poly.pdbx_strand_id
1 'polypeptide(L)'
;QEKALATRNAWRAVDEGRQRIDVARKALRLSELSFEQERARYQAGVIPYRNVLEAQRDLDAARANELEVRADTLQAFVRLSRIDGTLLERHGYSWQITDGLREPNDFFEHPLSGMHKSDS
;
A
#
# COMPACT_ATOMS: atom_id res chain seq x y z
N GLN A 1 3.85 32.85 8.75
CA GLN A 1 3.50 32.60 7.36
C GLN A 1 4.30 31.45 6.77
N GLU A 2 5.59 31.39 7.07
CA GLU A 2 6.41 30.28 6.63
C GLU A 2 5.92 28.97 7.20
N LYS A 3 5.50 29.01 8.46
CA LYS A 3 4.99 27.82 9.13
C LYS A 3 3.69 27.36 8.49
N ALA A 4 2.82 28.29 8.16
CA ALA A 4 1.55 27.95 7.52
C ALA A 4 1.77 27.35 6.14
N LEU A 5 2.74 27.89 5.39
CA LEU A 5 3.06 27.39 4.08
C LEU A 5 3.67 26.00 4.17
N ALA A 6 4.58 25.79 5.11
CA ALA A 6 5.21 24.51 5.33
C ALA A 6 4.17 23.44 5.70
N THR A 7 3.22 23.81 6.55
CA THR A 7 2.14 22.91 6.94
C THR A 7 1.28 22.53 5.74
N ARG A 8 0.94 23.50 4.92
CA ARG A 8 0.13 23.24 3.75
C ARG A 8 0.84 22.31 2.76
N ASN A 9 2.13 22.56 2.55
CA ASN A 9 2.90 21.72 1.65
C ASN A 9 3.02 20.30 2.18
N ALA A 10 3.19 20.15 3.49
CA ALA A 10 3.29 18.84 4.10
C ALA A 10 1.96 18.07 3.98
N TRP A 11 0.86 18.75 4.18
CA TRP A 11 -0.46 18.13 4.01
C TRP A 11 -0.67 17.66 2.58
N ARG A 12 -0.26 18.49 1.61
CA ARG A 12 -0.39 18.13 0.22
C ARG A 12 0.44 16.88 -0.09
N ALA A 13 1.65 16.82 0.46
CA ALA A 13 2.51 15.67 0.24
C ALA A 13 1.89 14.39 0.79
N VAL A 14 1.24 14.48 1.95
CA VAL A 14 0.56 13.32 2.53
C VAL A 14 -0.62 12.89 1.69
N ASP A 15 -1.42 13.85 1.23
CA ASP A 15 -2.58 13.53 0.40
C ASP A 15 -2.17 12.89 -0.91
N GLU A 16 -1.15 13.43 -1.56
CA GLU A 16 -0.65 12.86 -2.79
C GLU A 16 -0.09 11.46 -2.56
N GLY A 17 0.59 11.28 -1.43
CA GLY A 17 1.12 9.97 -1.08
C GLY A 17 0.03 8.94 -0.90
N ARG A 18 -1.06 9.33 -0.24
CA ARG A 18 -2.19 8.41 -0.04
C ARG A 18 -2.80 8.00 -1.37
N GLN A 19 -2.92 8.93 -2.29
CA GLN A 19 -3.45 8.61 -3.61
C GLN A 19 -2.51 7.67 -4.35
N ARG A 20 -1.21 7.89 -4.24
CA ARG A 20 -0.25 7.02 -4.88
C ARG A 20 -0.25 5.62 -4.27
N ILE A 21 -0.47 5.52 -2.96
CA ILE A 21 -0.60 4.22 -2.32
C ILE A 21 -1.78 3.46 -2.90
N ASP A 22 -2.90 4.15 -3.07
CA ASP A 22 -4.09 3.51 -3.63
C ASP A 22 -3.85 2.99 -5.03
N VAL A 23 -3.20 3.79 -5.87
CA VAL A 23 -2.86 3.38 -7.23
C VAL A 23 -1.88 2.21 -7.21
N ALA A 24 -0.88 2.28 -6.34
CA ALA A 24 0.12 1.21 -6.26
C ALA A 24 -0.50 -0.10 -5.79
N ARG A 25 -1.47 -0.05 -4.89
CA ARG A 25 -2.16 -1.24 -4.44
C ARG A 25 -2.98 -1.88 -5.54
N LYS A 26 -3.64 -1.05 -6.34
CA LYS A 26 -4.41 -1.57 -7.47
C LYS A 26 -3.49 -2.22 -8.49
N ALA A 27 -2.35 -1.59 -8.76
CA ALA A 27 -1.38 -2.16 -9.67
C ALA A 27 -0.84 -3.48 -9.16
N LEU A 28 -0.60 -3.57 -7.86
CA LEU A 28 -0.14 -4.80 -7.25
C LEU A 28 -1.15 -5.93 -7.41
N ARG A 29 -2.43 -5.64 -7.14
CA ARG A 29 -3.47 -6.63 -7.30
C ARG A 29 -3.57 -7.12 -8.73
N LEU A 30 -3.42 -6.20 -9.67
CA LEU A 30 -3.47 -6.56 -11.08
C LEU A 30 -2.32 -7.48 -11.43
N SER A 31 -1.13 -7.19 -10.90
CA SER A 31 0.03 -8.03 -11.14
C SER A 31 -0.14 -9.42 -10.52
N GLU A 32 -0.77 -9.48 -9.35
CA GLU A 32 -1.05 -10.77 -8.72
C GLU A 32 -1.99 -11.61 -9.56
N LEU A 33 -3.04 -10.99 -10.08
CA LEU A 33 -3.98 -11.68 -10.95
C LEU A 33 -3.30 -12.16 -12.22
N SER A 34 -2.48 -11.30 -12.81
CA SER A 34 -1.77 -11.65 -14.03
C SER A 34 -0.84 -12.83 -13.79
N PHE A 35 -0.13 -12.82 -12.66
CA PHE A 35 0.75 -13.93 -12.32
C PHE A 35 -0.01 -15.23 -12.18
N GLU A 36 -1.15 -15.20 -11.50
CA GLU A 36 -1.95 -16.42 -11.32
C GLU A 36 -2.48 -16.94 -12.65
N GLN A 37 -2.87 -16.04 -13.54
CA GLN A 37 -3.33 -16.46 -14.86
C GLN A 37 -2.23 -17.09 -15.67
N GLU A 38 -1.05 -16.49 -15.68
CA GLU A 38 0.08 -17.04 -16.43
C GLU A 38 0.51 -18.37 -15.85
N ARG A 39 0.47 -18.50 -14.54
CA ARG A 39 0.81 -19.75 -13.89
C ARG A 39 -0.17 -20.85 -14.27
N ALA A 40 -1.45 -20.52 -14.31
CA ALA A 40 -2.46 -21.49 -14.70
C ALA A 40 -2.28 -21.94 -16.15
N ARG A 41 -1.96 -20.99 -17.03
CA ARG A 41 -1.71 -21.30 -18.44
C ARG A 41 -0.49 -22.19 -18.60
N TYR A 42 0.54 -21.92 -17.82
CA TYR A 42 1.71 -22.77 -17.86
C TYR A 42 1.39 -24.19 -17.40
N GLN A 43 0.63 -24.33 -16.34
CA GLN A 43 0.24 -25.64 -15.84
C GLN A 43 -0.62 -26.39 -16.85
N ALA A 44 -1.39 -25.66 -17.65
CA ALA A 44 -2.18 -26.25 -18.71
C ALA A 44 -1.36 -26.53 -19.99
N GLY A 45 -0.09 -26.16 -20.00
CA GLY A 45 0.77 -26.41 -21.15
C GLY A 45 0.58 -25.45 -22.30
N VAL A 46 -0.08 -24.31 -22.05
CA VAL A 46 -0.39 -23.36 -23.12
C VAL A 46 0.75 -22.40 -23.40
N ILE A 47 1.52 -22.06 -22.38
CA ILE A 47 2.61 -21.08 -22.51
C ILE A 47 3.89 -21.63 -21.92
N PRO A 48 5.05 -21.11 -22.33
CA PRO A 48 6.33 -21.51 -21.75
C PRO A 48 6.53 -20.90 -20.37
N TYR A 49 7.39 -21.53 -19.60
CA TYR A 49 7.69 -21.09 -18.24
C TYR A 49 8.25 -19.67 -18.19
N ARG A 50 8.88 -19.23 -19.25
CA ARG A 50 9.43 -17.88 -19.32
C ARG A 50 8.35 -16.83 -19.04
N ASN A 51 7.14 -17.08 -19.51
CA ASN A 51 6.03 -16.14 -19.28
C ASN A 51 5.71 -16.03 -17.79
N VAL A 52 5.78 -17.15 -17.07
CA VAL A 52 5.56 -17.14 -15.64
C VAL A 52 6.64 -16.34 -14.93
N LEU A 53 7.88 -16.50 -15.36
CA LEU A 53 8.99 -15.74 -14.78
C LEU A 53 8.84 -14.25 -15.01
N GLU A 54 8.41 -13.86 -16.18
CA GLU A 54 8.19 -12.45 -16.47
C GLU A 54 7.08 -11.88 -15.60
N ALA A 55 5.99 -12.63 -15.44
CA ALA A 55 4.91 -12.20 -14.57
C ALA A 55 5.36 -12.11 -13.11
N GLN A 56 6.25 -13.01 -12.70
CA GLN A 56 6.81 -12.97 -11.36
C GLN A 56 7.64 -11.70 -11.15
N ARG A 57 8.44 -11.34 -12.14
CA ARG A 57 9.23 -10.11 -12.06
C ARG A 57 8.34 -8.89 -11.98
N ASP A 58 7.27 -8.87 -12.75
CA ASP A 58 6.33 -7.76 -12.71
C ASP A 58 5.67 -7.66 -11.35
N LEU A 59 5.32 -8.80 -10.77
CA LEU A 59 4.73 -8.83 -9.44
C LEU A 59 5.71 -8.31 -8.40
N ASP A 60 6.95 -8.76 -8.47
CA ASP A 60 7.97 -8.30 -7.53
C ASP A 60 8.19 -6.79 -7.65
N ALA A 61 8.21 -6.28 -8.88
CA ALA A 61 8.37 -4.85 -9.09
C ALA A 61 7.18 -4.07 -8.53
N ALA A 62 5.97 -4.60 -8.68
CA ALA A 62 4.79 -3.94 -8.16
C ALA A 62 4.81 -3.91 -6.63
N ARG A 63 5.27 -4.99 -6.01
CA ARG A 63 5.40 -5.03 -4.55
C ARG A 63 6.43 -4.02 -4.06
N ALA A 64 7.57 -3.96 -4.73
CA ALA A 64 8.61 -3.02 -4.35
C ALA A 64 8.11 -1.59 -4.50
N ASN A 65 7.38 -1.30 -5.57
CA ASN A 65 6.85 0.02 -5.79
C ASN A 65 5.85 0.42 -4.72
N GLU A 66 4.99 -0.50 -4.32
CA GLU A 66 4.02 -0.20 -3.30
C GLU A 66 4.69 0.11 -1.97
N LEU A 67 5.70 -0.68 -1.61
CA LEU A 67 6.45 -0.43 -0.38
C LEU A 67 7.15 0.91 -0.41
N GLU A 68 7.74 1.26 -1.56
CA GLU A 68 8.42 2.54 -1.69
C GLU A 68 7.46 3.71 -1.53
N VAL A 69 6.30 3.61 -2.15
CA VAL A 69 5.30 4.67 -2.06
C VAL A 69 4.81 4.81 -0.62
N ARG A 70 4.64 3.70 0.09
CA ARG A 70 4.27 3.75 1.49
C ARG A 70 5.33 4.43 2.34
N ALA A 71 6.59 4.09 2.10
CA ALA A 71 7.69 4.67 2.84
C ALA A 71 7.78 6.17 2.60
N ASP A 72 7.63 6.60 1.36
CA ASP A 72 7.63 8.01 1.02
C ASP A 72 6.51 8.76 1.72
N THR A 73 5.32 8.15 1.76
CA THR A 73 4.18 8.76 2.40
C THR A 73 4.39 8.86 3.91
N LEU A 74 4.98 7.83 4.50
CA LEU A 74 5.28 7.84 5.92
C LEU A 74 6.26 8.96 6.25
N GLN A 75 7.27 9.16 5.41
CA GLN A 75 8.21 10.26 5.61
C GLN A 75 7.51 11.61 5.55
N ALA A 76 6.58 11.76 4.61
CA ALA A 76 5.81 13.00 4.53
C ALA A 76 4.95 13.19 5.77
N PHE A 77 4.36 12.11 6.27
CA PHE A 77 3.56 12.15 7.48
C PHE A 77 4.40 12.55 8.69
N VAL A 78 5.60 11.98 8.81
CA VAL A 78 6.49 12.31 9.91
C VAL A 78 6.89 13.78 9.85
N ARG A 79 7.15 14.28 8.64
CA ARG A 79 7.48 15.68 8.46
C ARG A 79 6.34 16.58 8.91
N LEU A 80 5.11 16.21 8.55
CA LEU A 80 3.94 16.95 8.96
C LEU A 80 3.78 16.91 10.47
N SER A 81 4.04 15.77 11.08
CA SER A 81 3.95 15.61 12.52
C SER A 81 4.93 16.53 13.24
N ARG A 82 6.12 16.73 12.69
CA ARG A 82 7.09 17.64 13.27
C ARG A 82 6.67 19.08 13.17
N ILE A 83 5.94 19.42 12.10
CA ILE A 83 5.47 20.78 11.92
C ILE A 83 4.30 21.07 12.83
N ASP A 84 3.34 20.15 12.89
CA ASP A 84 2.13 20.36 13.69
C ASP A 84 1.51 19.04 14.10
N GLY A 85 1.95 18.53 15.24
CA GLY A 85 1.43 17.28 15.77
C GLY A 85 -0.02 17.37 16.19
N THR A 86 -0.43 18.54 16.68
CA THR A 86 -1.81 18.76 17.10
C THR A 86 -2.76 18.60 15.94
N LEU A 87 -2.36 19.11 14.79
CA LEU A 87 -3.17 19.02 13.60
C LEU A 87 -3.41 17.58 13.18
N LEU A 88 -2.39 16.76 13.32
CA LEU A 88 -2.51 15.33 12.97
C LEU A 88 -3.51 14.64 13.87
N GLU A 89 -3.42 14.89 15.15
CA GLU A 89 -4.34 14.27 16.11
C GLU A 89 -5.77 14.70 15.82
N ARG A 90 -5.94 15.95 15.48
CA ARG A 90 -7.26 16.49 15.22
C ARG A 90 -7.91 15.83 14.01
N HIS A 91 -7.11 15.49 13.02
CA HIS A 91 -7.63 14.95 11.78
C HIS A 91 -7.53 13.42 11.69
N GLY A 92 -6.93 12.80 12.69
CA GLY A 92 -6.84 11.35 12.72
C GLY A 92 -5.97 10.74 11.63
N TYR A 93 -5.06 11.52 11.07
CA TYR A 93 -4.23 11.04 9.98
C TYR A 93 -3.27 9.95 10.41
N SER A 94 -2.83 10.00 11.65
CA SER A 94 -1.91 8.98 12.12
C SER A 94 -2.54 7.59 12.03
N TRP A 95 -3.80 7.50 12.36
CA TRP A 95 -4.51 6.24 12.28
C TRP A 95 -4.62 5.75 10.84
N GLN A 96 -4.95 6.65 9.93
CA GLN A 96 -5.11 6.29 8.52
C GLN A 96 -3.80 5.84 7.89
N ILE A 97 -2.72 6.54 8.21
CA ILE A 97 -1.41 6.17 7.67
C ILE A 97 -0.97 4.82 8.22
N THR A 98 -1.17 4.59 9.50
CA THR A 98 -0.84 3.32 10.11
C THR A 98 -1.62 2.18 9.45
N ASP A 99 -2.89 2.40 9.20
CA ASP A 99 -3.72 1.41 8.55
C ASP A 99 -3.24 1.14 7.13
N GLY A 100 -2.82 2.21 6.44
CA GLY A 100 -2.31 2.07 5.08
C GLY A 100 -1.00 1.31 5.01
N LEU A 101 -0.25 1.27 6.10
CA LEU A 101 1.03 0.58 6.12
C LEU A 101 0.92 -0.88 6.50
N ARG A 102 -0.25 -1.33 6.89
CA ARG A 102 -0.42 -2.72 7.26
C ARG A 102 -0.22 -3.63 6.05
N GLU A 103 0.41 -4.75 6.34
CA GLU A 103 0.60 -5.77 5.32
C GLU A 103 -0.75 -6.41 5.00
N PRO A 104 -0.91 -6.88 3.76
CA PRO A 104 -2.13 -7.60 3.42
C PRO A 104 -2.39 -8.80 4.32
N ASN A 105 -1.34 -9.42 4.79
CA ASN A 105 -1.48 -10.56 5.70
C ASN A 105 -2.14 -10.15 6.99
N ASP A 106 -1.75 -9.00 7.52
CA ASP A 106 -2.37 -8.52 8.76
C ASP A 106 -3.86 -8.31 8.56
N PHE A 107 -4.20 -7.85 7.38
CA PHE A 107 -5.59 -7.63 7.05
C PHE A 107 -6.39 -8.92 7.09
N PHE A 108 -5.81 -9.99 6.59
CA PHE A 108 -6.45 -11.31 6.61
C PHE A 108 -6.52 -11.88 8.01
N GLU A 109 -5.47 -11.71 8.77
CA GLU A 109 -5.42 -12.26 10.12
C GLU A 109 -6.51 -11.66 11.00
N HIS A 110 -6.68 -10.37 10.94
CA HIS A 110 -7.68 -9.70 11.77
C HIS A 110 -9.10 -10.12 11.43
N PRO A 111 -9.50 -10.10 10.17
CA PRO A 111 -10.85 -10.57 9.83
C PRO A 111 -11.08 -12.01 10.21
N LEU A 112 -10.08 -12.85 10.00
CA LEU A 112 -10.21 -14.25 10.36
C LEU A 112 -10.36 -14.44 11.85
N SER A 113 -9.61 -13.66 12.62
CA SER A 113 -9.75 -13.71 14.07
C SER A 113 -11.15 -13.31 14.49
N GLY A 114 -11.68 -12.28 13.86
CA GLY A 114 -13.03 -11.84 14.13
C GLY A 114 -14.07 -12.87 13.78
N MET A 115 -13.91 -13.48 12.62
CA MET A 115 -14.82 -14.49 12.17
C MET A 115 -14.76 -15.73 13.06
N HIS A 116 -13.57 -16.07 13.48
CA HIS A 116 -13.37 -17.20 14.38
C HIS A 116 -14.12 -16.97 15.68
N LYS A 117 -14.06 -15.75 16.19
CA LYS A 117 -14.77 -15.45 17.42
C LYS A 117 -16.27 -15.54 17.23
N SER A 118 -16.76 -15.09 16.10
CA SER A 118 -18.17 -15.14 15.85
C SER A 118 -18.65 -16.58 15.70
N ASP A 119 -17.80 -17.44 15.20
CA ASP A 119 -18.14 -18.83 15.05
C ASP A 119 -18.22 -19.55 16.39
N SER A 120 -17.47 -19.06 17.35
CA SER A 120 -17.52 -19.66 18.66
C SER A 120 -18.70 -19.12 19.44
#